data_e8307b64e6c8761a14eb4d3ecf012b11
#
_entry.id   e8307b64e6c8761a14eb4d3ecf012b11
#
_cell.length_a   1.000
_cell.length_b   1.000
_cell.length_c   1.000
_cell.angle_alpha   90.00
_cell.angle_beta   90.00
_cell.angle_gamma   90.00
#
_symmetry.space_group_name_H-M   'P 1'
#
loop_
_entity.id
_entity.type
_entity.pdbx_description
1 polymer ?
#
loop_
_entity_poly.entity_id
_entity_poly.type
_entity_poly.pdbx_seq_one_letter_code
_entity_poly.pdbx_strand_id
1 'polypeptide(L)'
;YSSRRQRQMCIRDSSIGQSLEYAYAHHIQRLMVTGNFALLAGIAPAEVDQWYLGIYIDAIEWVELPNTRGMSQFADGGLLATKPYVSSANYLRKMGHYCEQCPYDAKSRHGMLACPFNSLYWDFHDRHRDKLSRNPRIGMVYRTWDKMDSEERDAIRERAAWIKEHLEDL
;
A
#
# COMPACT_ATOMS: atom_id res chain seq x y z
N TYR A 1 25.65 10.34 -1.85
CA TYR A 1 25.16 8.95 -1.67
C TYR A 1 24.65 8.66 -0.24
N SER A 2 25.08 9.37 0.78
CA SER A 2 24.65 9.08 2.17
C SER A 2 23.30 9.69 2.56
N SER A 3 22.85 10.76 1.91
CA SER A 3 21.58 11.44 2.25
C SER A 3 20.32 10.71 1.76
N ARG A 4 20.41 9.87 0.72
CA ARG A 4 19.28 9.05 0.26
C ARG A 4 18.98 7.86 1.16
N ARG A 5 19.96 7.32 1.90
CA ARG A 5 19.76 6.20 2.83
C ARG A 5 18.94 6.55 4.08
N GLN A 6 18.75 7.81 4.40
CA GLN A 6 18.10 8.25 5.64
C GLN A 6 16.57 8.30 5.58
N ARG A 7 15.95 8.05 4.42
CA ARG A 7 14.48 8.13 4.25
C ARG A 7 13.84 6.87 3.70
N GLN A 8 14.52 5.73 3.74
CA GLN A 8 14.00 4.48 3.19
C GLN A 8 12.85 3.95 4.06
N MET A 9 11.76 3.58 3.40
CA MET A 9 10.62 2.93 4.03
C MET A 9 10.93 1.45 4.27
N CYS A 10 11.40 1.11 5.47
CA CYS A 10 12.03 -0.16 5.82
C CYS A 10 11.31 -1.41 5.30
N ILE A 11 9.97 -1.51 5.46
CA ILE A 11 9.25 -2.72 5.04
C ILE A 11 9.11 -2.83 3.52
N ARG A 12 8.86 -1.71 2.81
CA ARG A 12 8.78 -1.69 1.35
C ARG A 12 10.13 -2.04 0.74
N ASP A 13 11.17 -1.36 1.18
CA ASP A 13 12.50 -1.49 0.60
C ASP A 13 13.12 -2.85 0.89
N SER A 14 12.87 -3.41 2.09
CA SER A 14 13.29 -4.78 2.41
C SER A 14 12.57 -5.80 1.52
N SER A 15 11.27 -5.63 1.26
CA SER A 15 10.50 -6.56 0.42
C SER A 15 10.89 -6.46 -1.05
N ILE A 16 11.14 -5.25 -1.56
CA ILE A 16 11.63 -5.04 -2.93
C ILE A 16 13.06 -5.56 -3.06
N GLY A 17 13.95 -5.23 -2.12
CA GLY A 17 15.34 -5.71 -2.11
C GLY A 17 15.41 -7.23 -2.12
N GLN A 18 14.63 -7.91 -1.27
CA GLN A 18 14.53 -9.37 -1.25
C GLN A 18 14.03 -9.92 -2.59
N SER A 19 13.02 -9.29 -3.20
CA SER A 19 12.48 -9.72 -4.49
C SER A 19 13.53 -9.61 -5.60
N LEU A 20 14.31 -8.53 -5.61
CA LEU A 20 15.38 -8.31 -6.61
C LEU A 20 16.57 -9.24 -6.40
N GLU A 21 16.92 -9.56 -5.16
CA GLU A 21 18.07 -10.41 -4.82
C GLU A 21 17.79 -11.90 -5.08
N TYR A 22 16.61 -12.37 -4.65
CA TYR A 22 16.28 -13.80 -4.65
C TYR A 22 15.28 -14.20 -5.74
N ALA A 23 14.76 -13.25 -6.52
CA ALA A 23 13.67 -13.47 -7.47
C ALA A 23 12.43 -14.13 -6.80
N TYR A 24 12.25 -13.91 -5.51
CA TYR A 24 11.20 -14.51 -4.69
C TYR A 24 10.78 -13.63 -3.53
N ALA A 25 9.49 -13.60 -3.27
CA ALA A 25 8.92 -13.09 -2.03
C ALA A 25 7.75 -13.98 -1.59
N HIS A 26 7.56 -14.14 -0.30
CA HIS A 26 6.41 -14.87 0.23
C HIS A 26 5.09 -14.21 -0.21
N HIS A 27 4.05 -15.01 -0.49
CA HIS A 27 2.75 -14.50 -0.97
C HIS A 27 2.21 -13.31 -0.16
N ILE A 28 2.31 -13.37 1.17
CA ILE A 28 1.88 -12.26 2.04
C ILE A 28 2.69 -10.98 1.82
N GLN A 29 3.97 -11.07 1.54
CA GLN A 29 4.78 -9.88 1.19
C GLN A 29 4.34 -9.31 -0.15
N ARG A 30 4.10 -10.17 -1.15
CA ARG A 30 3.56 -9.73 -2.45
C ARG A 30 2.21 -9.04 -2.31
N LEU A 31 1.29 -9.63 -1.54
CA LEU A 31 -0.06 -9.10 -1.37
C LEU A 31 -0.09 -7.86 -0.46
N MET A 32 0.46 -7.97 0.75
CA MET A 32 0.23 -7.00 1.82
C MET A 32 1.32 -5.95 1.97
N VAL A 33 2.43 -6.06 1.28
CA VAL A 33 3.51 -5.05 1.28
C VAL A 33 3.63 -4.41 -0.09
N THR A 34 4.20 -5.12 -1.08
CA THR A 34 4.44 -4.55 -2.42
C THR A 34 3.13 -4.28 -3.18
N GLY A 35 2.22 -5.23 -3.21
CA GLY A 35 0.91 -5.07 -3.85
C GLY A 35 0.03 -4.05 -3.15
N ASN A 36 0.01 -4.04 -1.82
CA ASN A 36 -0.69 -3.02 -1.04
C ASN A 36 -0.14 -1.61 -1.33
N PHE A 37 1.19 -1.45 -1.34
CA PHE A 37 1.81 -0.17 -1.68
C PHE A 37 1.43 0.29 -3.09
N ALA A 38 1.54 -0.61 -4.08
CA ALA A 38 1.20 -0.32 -5.47
C ALA A 38 -0.26 0.13 -5.64
N LEU A 39 -1.21 -0.58 -5.01
CA LEU A 39 -2.63 -0.24 -5.03
C LEU A 39 -2.90 1.12 -4.37
N LEU A 40 -2.32 1.36 -3.20
CA LEU A 40 -2.49 2.62 -2.47
C LEU A 40 -1.90 3.81 -3.21
N ALA A 41 -0.71 3.63 -3.81
CA ALA A 41 -0.04 4.65 -4.62
C ALA A 41 -0.76 4.92 -5.97
N GLY A 42 -1.60 3.98 -6.42
CA GLY A 42 -2.34 4.12 -7.66
C GLY A 42 -1.54 3.71 -8.90
N ILE A 43 -0.58 2.79 -8.73
CA ILE A 43 0.16 2.18 -9.85
C ILE A 43 -0.82 1.36 -10.69
N ALA A 44 -0.69 1.43 -12.02
CA ALA A 44 -1.57 0.73 -12.91
C ALA A 44 -1.46 -0.81 -12.71
N PRO A 45 -2.58 -1.55 -12.57
CA PRO A 45 -2.54 -2.99 -12.34
C PRO A 45 -1.74 -3.77 -13.38
N ALA A 46 -1.74 -3.31 -14.64
CA ALA A 46 -0.95 -3.93 -15.70
C ALA A 46 0.56 -3.80 -15.48
N GLU A 47 1.02 -2.69 -14.90
CA GLU A 47 2.43 -2.50 -14.55
C GLU A 47 2.84 -3.42 -13.39
N VAL A 48 1.95 -3.61 -12.41
CA VAL A 48 2.18 -4.53 -11.29
C VAL A 48 2.25 -5.98 -11.79
N ASP A 49 1.36 -6.39 -12.69
CA ASP A 49 1.39 -7.72 -13.31
C ASP A 49 2.71 -7.96 -14.06
N GLN A 50 3.12 -7.00 -14.90
CA GLN A 50 4.37 -7.09 -15.65
C GLN A 50 5.60 -7.18 -14.75
N TRP A 51 5.62 -6.39 -13.68
CA TRP A 51 6.71 -6.40 -12.72
C TRP A 51 6.79 -7.75 -11.99
N TYR A 52 5.65 -8.31 -11.55
CA TYR A 52 5.61 -9.61 -10.88
C TYR A 52 6.06 -10.74 -11.79
N LEU A 53 5.57 -10.76 -13.03
CA LEU A 53 5.99 -11.74 -14.05
C LEU A 53 7.48 -11.65 -14.40
N GLY A 54 8.04 -10.45 -14.36
CA GLY A 54 9.45 -10.22 -14.67
C GLY A 54 10.41 -10.50 -13.53
N ILE A 55 9.96 -10.37 -12.27
CA ILE A 55 10.84 -10.48 -11.10
C ILE A 55 10.78 -11.86 -10.44
N TYR A 56 9.59 -12.44 -10.30
CA TYR A 56 9.45 -13.69 -9.53
C TYR A 56 9.65 -14.93 -10.40
N ILE A 57 10.54 -15.81 -9.96
CA ILE A 57 10.87 -17.06 -10.68
C ILE A 57 9.70 -18.04 -10.76
N ASP A 58 8.77 -17.95 -9.82
CA ASP A 58 7.56 -18.78 -9.74
C ASP A 58 6.32 -18.13 -10.34
N ALA A 59 6.45 -16.93 -10.90
CA ALA A 59 5.32 -16.22 -11.51
C ALA A 59 4.91 -16.85 -12.84
N ILE A 60 3.63 -17.15 -12.94
CA ILE A 60 2.99 -17.70 -14.13
C ILE A 60 1.72 -16.90 -14.39
N GLU A 61 1.48 -16.46 -15.60
CA GLU A 61 0.40 -15.51 -15.93
C GLU A 61 -0.98 -15.94 -15.40
N TRP A 62 -1.36 -17.19 -15.59
CA TRP A 62 -2.67 -17.68 -15.12
C TRP A 62 -2.80 -17.72 -13.58
N VAL A 63 -1.68 -17.73 -12.85
CA VAL A 63 -1.65 -17.64 -11.39
C VAL A 63 -1.66 -16.18 -10.95
N GLU A 64 -0.95 -15.31 -11.65
CA GLU A 64 -0.86 -13.88 -11.33
C GLU A 64 -2.17 -13.14 -11.59
N LEU A 65 -2.93 -13.50 -12.63
CA LEU A 65 -4.22 -12.87 -12.92
C LEU A 65 -5.18 -12.87 -11.72
N PRO A 66 -5.51 -14.00 -11.07
CA PRO A 66 -6.37 -13.98 -9.90
C PRO A 66 -5.70 -13.40 -8.65
N ASN A 67 -4.42 -13.69 -8.42
CA ASN A 67 -3.73 -13.30 -7.18
C ASN A 67 -3.26 -11.84 -7.21
N THR A 68 -2.73 -11.36 -8.29
CA THR A 68 -2.24 -9.99 -8.43
C THR A 68 -3.36 -9.06 -8.86
N ARG A 69 -3.90 -9.24 -10.05
CA ARG A 69 -4.92 -8.34 -10.60
C ARG A 69 -6.25 -8.40 -9.82
N GLY A 70 -6.74 -9.58 -9.49
CA GLY A 70 -8.00 -9.74 -8.78
C GLY A 70 -7.87 -9.46 -7.28
N MET A 71 -7.01 -10.19 -6.59
CA MET A 71 -6.92 -10.11 -5.13
C MET A 71 -6.10 -8.90 -4.66
N SER A 72 -4.87 -8.75 -5.16
CA SER A 72 -3.97 -7.68 -4.70
C SER A 72 -4.42 -6.30 -5.18
N GLN A 73 -4.69 -6.14 -6.47
CA GLN A 73 -5.01 -4.85 -7.07
C GLN A 73 -6.51 -4.54 -7.12
N PHE A 74 -7.36 -5.49 -6.74
CA PHE A 74 -8.83 -5.33 -6.76
C PHE A 74 -9.37 -4.81 -8.11
N ALA A 75 -8.70 -5.18 -9.20
CA ALA A 75 -8.92 -4.65 -10.55
C ALA A 75 -9.93 -5.47 -11.38
N ASP A 76 -10.55 -6.48 -10.76
CA ASP A 76 -11.61 -7.32 -11.32
C ASP A 76 -13.03 -6.86 -10.95
N GLY A 77 -13.14 -5.70 -10.30
CA GLY A 77 -14.42 -5.17 -9.84
C GLY A 77 -14.99 -5.86 -8.58
N GLY A 78 -14.17 -6.65 -7.89
CA GLY A 78 -14.57 -7.35 -6.67
C GLY A 78 -15.17 -8.73 -6.91
N LEU A 79 -14.84 -9.35 -8.06
CA LEU A 79 -15.29 -10.70 -8.40
C LEU A 79 -14.65 -11.76 -7.50
N LEU A 80 -13.33 -11.69 -7.32
CA LEU A 80 -12.55 -12.60 -6.47
C LEU A 80 -12.55 -12.18 -5.00
N ALA A 81 -12.31 -10.92 -4.74
CA ALA A 81 -12.19 -10.39 -3.39
C ALA A 81 -13.43 -9.60 -2.99
N THR A 82 -14.00 -9.90 -1.82
CA THR A 82 -15.17 -9.19 -1.31
C THR A 82 -14.88 -7.79 -0.79
N LYS A 83 -13.59 -7.43 -0.65
CA LYS A 83 -13.09 -6.10 -0.29
C LYS A 83 -11.66 -5.95 -0.79
N PRO A 84 -11.17 -4.71 -1.02
CA PRO A 84 -9.75 -4.50 -1.33
C PRO A 84 -8.86 -4.94 -0.18
N TYR A 85 -7.73 -5.56 -0.50
CA TYR A 85 -6.70 -5.96 0.45
C TYR A 85 -5.74 -4.79 0.72
N VAL A 86 -6.28 -3.71 1.25
CA VAL A 86 -5.50 -2.54 1.65
C VAL A 86 -5.31 -2.50 3.16
N SER A 87 -4.14 -2.09 3.59
CA SER A 87 -3.80 -1.96 5.01
C SER A 87 -2.96 -0.71 5.29
N SER A 88 -3.15 -0.18 6.49
CA SER A 88 -2.34 0.91 7.02
C SER A 88 -1.07 0.38 7.69
N ALA A 89 -0.18 1.28 8.08
CA ALA A 89 1.03 0.98 8.84
C ALA A 89 0.78 0.19 10.13
N ASN A 90 -0.39 0.33 10.74
CA ASN A 90 -0.72 -0.41 11.96
C ASN A 90 -0.77 -1.93 11.73
N TYR A 91 -1.24 -2.39 10.58
CA TYR A 91 -1.18 -3.80 10.20
C TYR A 91 0.25 -4.22 9.91
N LEU A 92 0.97 -3.44 9.09
CA LEU A 92 2.35 -3.74 8.68
C LEU A 92 3.30 -3.83 9.88
N ARG A 93 3.13 -2.96 10.86
CA ARG A 93 3.89 -3.00 12.12
C ARG A 93 3.72 -4.31 12.90
N LYS A 94 2.56 -4.97 12.77
CA LYS A 94 2.28 -6.24 13.41
C LYS A 94 2.83 -7.44 12.66
N MET A 95 3.27 -7.28 11.43
CA MET A 95 3.84 -8.35 10.60
C MET A 95 5.29 -8.67 10.94
N GLY A 96 6.00 -7.79 11.65
CA GLY A 96 7.40 -7.97 11.99
C GLY A 96 8.02 -6.73 12.65
N HIS A 97 9.34 -6.70 12.73
CA HIS A 97 10.10 -5.67 13.43
C HIS A 97 10.57 -4.50 12.54
N TYR A 98 10.12 -4.42 11.30
CA TYR A 98 10.55 -3.41 10.32
C TYR A 98 10.34 -1.97 10.77
N CYS A 99 9.30 -1.71 11.57
CA CYS A 99 8.96 -0.36 12.00
C CYS A 99 9.78 0.12 13.21
N GLU A 100 10.54 -0.75 13.88
CA GLU A 100 11.32 -0.38 15.07
C GLU A 100 12.47 0.56 14.73
N GLN A 101 13.06 0.40 13.55
CA GLN A 101 14.17 1.23 13.06
C GLN A 101 13.76 2.16 11.91
N CYS A 102 12.46 2.23 11.61
CA CYS A 102 11.96 3.04 10.52
C CYS A 102 11.93 4.53 10.90
N PRO A 103 12.37 5.44 10.03
CA PRO A 103 12.31 6.87 10.29
C PRO A 103 10.89 7.43 10.33
N TYR A 104 9.91 6.67 9.81
CA TYR A 104 8.53 7.10 9.77
C TYR A 104 7.73 6.62 10.98
N ASP A 105 6.84 7.49 11.48
CA ASP A 105 5.91 7.15 12.56
C ASP A 105 4.71 6.36 12.04
N ALA A 106 4.61 5.11 12.46
CA ALA A 106 3.52 4.21 12.09
C ALA A 106 2.14 4.58 12.70
N LYS A 107 2.08 5.54 13.63
CA LYS A 107 0.82 5.98 14.26
C LYS A 107 0.26 7.24 13.61
N SER A 108 1.12 8.12 13.12
CA SER A 108 0.72 9.37 12.50
C SER A 108 0.07 9.14 11.14
N ARG A 109 -0.95 9.93 10.80
CA ARG A 109 -1.71 9.83 9.55
C ARG A 109 -1.28 10.86 8.51
N HIS A 110 -0.70 11.97 8.94
CA HIS A 110 -0.24 13.09 8.11
C HIS A 110 1.07 13.67 8.66
N GLY A 111 1.67 14.59 7.91
CA GLY A 111 2.95 15.21 8.25
C GLY A 111 4.14 14.49 7.63
N MET A 112 5.31 15.15 7.65
CA MET A 112 6.51 14.69 6.94
C MET A 112 7.05 13.34 7.44
N LEU A 113 6.88 13.05 8.72
CA LEU A 113 7.34 11.80 9.34
C LEU A 113 6.24 10.74 9.45
N ALA A 114 5.01 11.01 9.01
CA ALA A 114 3.96 10.00 8.97
C ALA A 114 4.32 8.88 8.00
N CYS A 115 4.07 7.64 8.41
CA CYS A 115 4.28 6.51 7.53
C CYS A 115 3.45 6.65 6.25
N PRO A 116 4.06 6.58 5.06
CA PRO A 116 3.37 6.74 3.78
C PRO A 116 2.14 5.84 3.62
N PHE A 117 2.19 4.62 4.13
CA PHE A 117 1.03 3.72 4.11
C PHE A 117 -0.21 4.30 4.80
N ASN A 118 -0.05 5.11 5.87
CA ASN A 118 -1.20 5.68 6.57
C ASN A 118 -1.89 6.75 5.73
N SER A 119 -1.15 7.71 5.20
CA SER A 119 -1.72 8.78 4.38
C SER A 119 -2.34 8.22 3.10
N LEU A 120 -1.64 7.31 2.41
CA LEU A 120 -2.14 6.65 1.21
C LEU A 120 -3.37 5.77 1.49
N TYR A 121 -3.45 5.09 2.65
CA TYR A 121 -4.59 4.27 3.05
C TYR A 121 -5.87 5.11 3.18
N TRP A 122 -5.80 6.23 3.85
CA TRP A 122 -6.94 7.12 4.01
C TRP A 122 -7.35 7.79 2.71
N ASP A 123 -6.38 8.25 1.91
CA ASP A 123 -6.61 8.80 0.58
C ASP A 123 -7.25 7.77 -0.37
N PHE A 124 -6.80 6.50 -0.32
CA PHE A 124 -7.41 5.43 -1.09
C PHE A 124 -8.91 5.27 -0.78
N HIS A 125 -9.26 5.21 0.48
CA HIS A 125 -10.66 5.09 0.88
C HIS A 125 -11.48 6.33 0.53
N ASP A 126 -10.92 7.52 0.64
CA ASP A 126 -11.58 8.76 0.24
C ASP A 126 -11.86 8.79 -1.27
N ARG A 127 -10.86 8.50 -2.09
CA ARG A 127 -11.00 8.44 -3.56
C ARG A 127 -12.01 7.40 -4.06
N HIS A 128 -12.14 6.29 -3.36
CA HIS A 128 -13.02 5.19 -3.74
C HIS A 128 -14.33 5.14 -2.94
N ARG A 129 -14.67 6.22 -2.26
CA ARG A 129 -15.86 6.30 -1.39
C ARG A 129 -17.14 5.87 -2.08
N ASP A 130 -17.38 6.35 -3.30
CA ASP A 130 -18.61 6.09 -4.03
C ASP A 130 -18.84 4.59 -4.29
N LYS A 131 -17.75 3.86 -4.54
CA LYS A 131 -17.80 2.41 -4.83
C LYS A 131 -17.79 1.57 -3.55
N LEU A 132 -17.01 1.97 -2.54
CA LEU A 132 -16.67 1.12 -1.41
C LEU A 132 -17.48 1.43 -0.13
N SER A 133 -18.10 2.60 0.00
CA SER A 133 -18.81 3.00 1.23
C SER A 133 -19.99 2.09 1.58
N ARG A 134 -20.58 1.44 0.57
CA ARG A 134 -21.70 0.49 0.75
C ARG A 134 -21.25 -0.91 1.16
N ASN A 135 -19.95 -1.18 1.17
CA ASN A 135 -19.43 -2.49 1.53
C ASN A 135 -19.43 -2.65 3.07
N PRO A 136 -20.21 -3.60 3.63
CA PRO A 136 -20.35 -3.75 5.07
C PRO A 136 -19.05 -4.13 5.78
N ARG A 137 -18.09 -4.75 5.06
CA ARG A 137 -16.80 -5.18 5.64
C ARG A 137 -15.84 -4.02 5.91
N ILE A 138 -16.04 -2.87 5.27
CA ILE A 138 -15.18 -1.68 5.41
C ILE A 138 -15.93 -0.45 5.90
N GLY A 139 -17.20 -0.57 6.25
CA GLY A 139 -18.02 0.53 6.73
C GLY A 139 -17.43 1.24 7.97
N MET A 140 -16.68 0.52 8.82
CA MET A 140 -15.99 1.11 9.98
C MET A 140 -14.94 2.16 9.57
N VAL A 141 -14.27 1.96 8.45
CA VAL A 141 -13.26 2.90 7.92
C VAL A 141 -13.91 4.23 7.59
N TYR A 142 -15.05 4.20 6.89
CA TYR A 142 -15.78 5.40 6.51
C TYR A 142 -16.36 6.13 7.72
N ARG A 143 -16.87 5.39 8.72
CA ARG A 143 -17.31 6.01 10.00
C ARG A 143 -16.17 6.73 10.72
N THR A 144 -14.96 6.18 10.66
CA THR A 144 -13.78 6.81 11.25
C THR A 144 -13.36 8.04 10.44
N TRP A 145 -13.34 7.94 9.11
CA TRP A 145 -13.05 9.07 8.22
C TRP A 145 -14.01 10.23 8.43
N ASP A 146 -15.31 9.96 8.55
CA ASP A 146 -16.33 10.97 8.74
C ASP A 146 -16.25 11.70 10.11
N LYS A 147 -15.64 11.05 11.10
CA LYS A 147 -15.38 11.64 12.42
C LYS A 147 -14.15 12.52 12.51
N MET A 148 -13.25 12.43 11.53
CA MET A 148 -12.08 13.31 11.47
C MET A 148 -12.53 14.72 11.12
N ASP A 149 -11.86 15.72 11.68
CA ASP A 149 -12.09 17.10 11.27
C ASP A 149 -11.63 17.36 9.83
N SER A 150 -12.04 18.50 9.26
CA SER A 150 -11.70 18.84 7.88
C SER A 150 -10.21 19.09 7.70
N GLU A 151 -9.58 19.72 8.70
CA GLU A 151 -8.13 20.02 8.66
C GLU A 151 -7.29 18.76 8.64
N GLU A 152 -7.61 17.75 9.47
CA GLU A 152 -6.93 16.46 9.46
C GLU A 152 -7.09 15.76 8.10
N ARG A 153 -8.32 15.75 7.56
CA ARG A 153 -8.58 15.12 6.25
C ARG A 153 -7.82 15.80 5.11
N ASP A 154 -7.75 17.12 5.11
CA ASP A 154 -7.03 17.88 4.09
C ASP A 154 -5.51 17.67 4.21
N ALA A 155 -4.96 17.66 5.42
CA ALA A 155 -3.56 17.33 5.66
C ALA A 155 -3.18 15.92 5.21
N ILE A 156 -4.10 14.94 5.36
CA ILE A 156 -3.90 13.57 4.86
C ILE A 156 -3.88 13.56 3.32
N ARG A 157 -4.82 14.24 2.66
CA ARG A 157 -4.87 14.34 1.20
C ARG A 157 -3.62 15.00 0.62
N GLU A 158 -3.20 16.11 1.21
CA GLU A 158 -1.99 16.83 0.81
C GLU A 158 -0.75 15.92 0.94
N ARG A 159 -0.61 15.24 2.08
CA ARG A 159 0.51 14.31 2.27
C ARG A 159 0.47 13.14 1.28
N ALA A 160 -0.70 12.58 1.00
CA ALA A 160 -0.85 11.49 0.04
C ALA A 160 -0.55 11.94 -1.40
N ALA A 161 -0.94 13.16 -1.77
CA ALA A 161 -0.60 13.75 -3.08
C ALA A 161 0.91 13.91 -3.22
N TRP A 162 1.56 14.50 -2.22
CA TRP A 162 3.01 14.64 -2.19
C TRP A 162 3.74 13.29 -2.33
N ILE A 163 3.29 12.26 -1.60
CA ILE A 163 3.87 10.92 -1.68
C ILE A 163 3.78 10.36 -3.10
N LYS A 164 2.64 10.49 -3.76
CA LYS A 164 2.44 9.98 -5.14
C LYS A 164 3.32 10.67 -6.16
N GLU A 165 3.64 11.93 -5.95
CA GLU A 165 4.55 12.70 -6.81
C GLU A 165 6.04 12.43 -6.53
N HIS A 166 6.37 11.91 -5.33
CA HIS A 166 7.75 11.73 -4.85
C HIS A 166 8.00 10.29 -4.39
N LEU A 167 7.52 9.30 -5.15
CA LEU A 167 7.68 7.88 -4.79
C LEU A 167 9.15 7.44 -4.71
N GLU A 168 10.03 8.11 -5.45
CA GLU A 168 11.46 7.83 -5.47
C GLU A 168 12.21 8.40 -4.24
N ASP A 169 11.59 9.33 -3.53
CA ASP A 169 12.18 10.02 -2.38
C ASP A 169 11.82 9.40 -1.02
N LEU A 170 11.05 8.31 -1.05
CA LEU A 170 10.57 7.62 0.15
C LEU A 170 11.57 6.64 0.73
#